data_0bc5e1d7564b0cadd999711fbde6ba65
#
_entry.id   0bc5e1d7564b0cadd999711fbde6ba65
#
_cell.length_a   1.000
_cell.length_b   1.000
_cell.length_c   1.000
_cell.angle_alpha   90.00
_cell.angle_beta   90.00
_cell.angle_gamma   90.00
#
_symmetry.space_group_name_H-M   'P 1'
#
loop_
_entity.id
_entity.type
_entity.pdbx_description
1 polymer ?
#
loop_
_entity_poly.entity_id
_entity_poly.type
_entity_poly.pdbx_seq_one_letter_code
_entity_poly.pdbx_strand_id
1 'polypeptide(L)'
;KTKVVWVNDWHNPPKETEAATSLINGGADVLFQNTDSPAVLKTAETMGKRAFGWDSDMTAYGPKAHLGSAIINWTPYYSKAVGEALEGKWATGQSWWGVKEGAIDLVSLAADVPPEAKAKLDEVRAGLKAGSYAIWKGPLLDNTGKEVLTKDQVADDKFLGGVNFFVKGVEGKVPGGEKK
;
A
#
# COMPACT_ATOMS: atom_id res chain seq x y z
N LYS A 1 12.22 -11.15 -3.50
CA LYS A 1 11.80 -10.66 -4.82
C LYS A 1 10.33 -10.26 -4.77
N THR A 2 9.97 -9.17 -5.41
CA THR A 2 8.59 -8.71 -5.55
C THR A 2 8.22 -8.76 -7.03
N LYS A 3 7.03 -9.32 -7.33
CA LYS A 3 6.45 -9.35 -8.66
C LYS A 3 5.13 -8.61 -8.66
N VAL A 4 4.89 -7.78 -9.67
CA VAL A 4 3.67 -6.99 -9.81
C VAL A 4 2.90 -7.46 -11.04
N VAL A 5 1.58 -7.64 -10.89
CA VAL A 5 0.64 -7.87 -11.97
C VAL A 5 -0.39 -6.76 -11.94
N TRP A 6 -0.58 -6.09 -13.07
CA TRP A 6 -1.54 -5.01 -13.22
C TRP A 6 -2.88 -5.53 -13.73
N VAL A 7 -3.96 -5.29 -12.98
CA VAL A 7 -5.32 -5.64 -13.37
C VAL A 7 -5.94 -4.57 -14.28
N ASN A 8 -5.44 -3.31 -14.18
CA ASN A 8 -5.93 -2.13 -14.90
C ASN A 8 -7.43 -1.86 -14.65
N ASP A 9 -7.89 -2.16 -13.45
CA ASP A 9 -9.27 -2.00 -13.02
C ASP A 9 -9.28 -1.89 -11.49
N TRP A 10 -10.10 -1.01 -10.92
CA TRP A 10 -10.22 -0.89 -9.47
C TRP A 10 -11.01 -2.05 -8.87
N HIS A 11 -12.06 -2.49 -9.55
CA HIS A 11 -12.95 -3.55 -9.06
C HIS A 11 -13.28 -4.54 -10.19
N ASN A 12 -12.56 -5.65 -10.23
CA ASN A 12 -12.81 -6.72 -11.18
C ASN A 12 -12.46 -8.08 -10.57
N PRO A 13 -13.36 -8.65 -9.73
CA PRO A 13 -13.09 -9.88 -9.00
C PRO A 13 -12.58 -11.06 -9.85
N PRO A 14 -13.08 -11.29 -11.08
CA PRO A 14 -12.53 -12.33 -11.95
C PRO A 14 -11.06 -12.10 -12.31
N LYS A 15 -10.70 -10.90 -12.76
CA LYS A 15 -9.31 -10.55 -13.11
C LYS A 15 -8.39 -10.55 -11.90
N GLU A 16 -8.89 -10.09 -10.75
CA GLU A 16 -8.14 -10.11 -9.48
C GLU A 16 -7.84 -11.55 -9.04
N THR A 17 -8.81 -12.45 -9.16
CA THR A 17 -8.63 -13.89 -8.89
C THR A 17 -7.59 -14.51 -9.82
N GLU A 18 -7.65 -14.20 -11.12
CA GLU A 18 -6.70 -14.68 -12.10
C GLU A 18 -5.28 -14.18 -11.81
N ALA A 19 -5.12 -12.89 -11.52
CA ALA A 19 -3.85 -12.28 -11.16
C ALA A 19 -3.25 -12.90 -9.88
N ALA A 20 -4.05 -13.05 -8.82
CA ALA A 20 -3.65 -13.68 -7.57
C ALA A 20 -3.22 -15.14 -7.79
N THR A 21 -4.01 -15.92 -8.55
CA THR A 21 -3.69 -17.31 -8.91
C THR A 21 -2.38 -17.40 -9.69
N SER A 22 -2.17 -16.52 -10.65
CA SER A 22 -0.93 -16.45 -11.44
C SER A 22 0.30 -16.16 -10.58
N LEU A 23 0.18 -15.22 -9.64
CA LEU A 23 1.26 -14.89 -8.71
C LEU A 23 1.59 -16.07 -7.80
N ILE A 24 0.58 -16.73 -7.23
CA ILE A 24 0.75 -17.90 -6.35
C ILE A 24 1.39 -19.07 -7.11
N ASN A 25 0.92 -19.37 -8.32
CA ASN A 25 1.50 -20.40 -9.17
C ASN A 25 2.95 -20.07 -9.58
N GLY A 26 3.28 -18.78 -9.65
CA GLY A 26 4.64 -18.27 -9.85
C GLY A 26 5.52 -18.27 -8.59
N GLY A 27 5.02 -18.83 -7.47
CA GLY A 27 5.78 -19.02 -6.23
C GLY A 27 5.59 -17.93 -5.18
N ALA A 28 4.60 -17.01 -5.35
CA ALA A 28 4.29 -16.04 -4.30
C ALA A 28 3.64 -16.73 -3.09
N ASP A 29 4.11 -16.42 -1.90
CA ASP A 29 3.61 -16.90 -0.62
C ASP A 29 2.83 -15.85 0.16
N VAL A 30 3.06 -14.57 -0.13
CA VAL A 30 2.35 -13.44 0.43
C VAL A 30 1.87 -12.52 -0.70
N LEU A 31 0.60 -12.15 -0.67
CA LEU A 31 0.00 -11.24 -1.63
C LEU A 31 -0.33 -9.89 -1.00
N PHE A 32 -0.09 -8.83 -1.78
CA PHE A 32 -0.59 -7.48 -1.51
C PHE A 32 -1.53 -7.09 -2.64
N GLN A 33 -2.58 -6.38 -2.32
CA GLN A 33 -3.51 -5.85 -3.32
C GLN A 33 -3.66 -4.33 -3.19
N ASN A 34 -3.97 -3.71 -4.32
CA ASN A 34 -4.43 -2.34 -4.41
C ASN A 34 -5.63 -2.30 -5.38
N THR A 35 -6.58 -3.20 -5.14
CA THR A 35 -7.86 -3.33 -5.82
C THR A 35 -8.93 -3.49 -4.78
N ASP A 36 -10.18 -3.15 -5.10
CA ASP A 36 -11.21 -2.89 -4.11
C ASP A 36 -12.04 -4.14 -3.74
N SER A 37 -11.87 -5.25 -4.48
CA SER A 37 -12.61 -6.47 -4.14
C SER A 37 -11.84 -7.37 -3.16
N PRO A 38 -12.53 -8.25 -2.42
CA PRO A 38 -11.88 -9.23 -1.56
C PRO A 38 -11.33 -10.45 -2.30
N ALA A 39 -11.31 -10.46 -3.64
CA ALA A 39 -10.99 -11.63 -4.44
C ALA A 39 -9.56 -12.13 -4.21
N VAL A 40 -8.59 -11.23 -4.07
CA VAL A 40 -7.18 -11.61 -3.82
C VAL A 40 -7.05 -12.33 -2.48
N LEU A 41 -7.68 -11.82 -1.42
CA LEU A 41 -7.63 -12.43 -0.09
C LEU A 41 -8.33 -13.79 -0.06
N LYS A 42 -9.50 -13.91 -0.69
CA LYS A 42 -10.22 -15.18 -0.83
C LYS A 42 -9.42 -16.22 -1.61
N THR A 43 -8.75 -15.80 -2.67
CA THR A 43 -7.90 -16.67 -3.49
C THR A 43 -6.69 -17.15 -2.67
N ALA A 44 -6.04 -16.26 -1.93
CA ALA A 44 -4.95 -16.62 -1.04
C ALA A 44 -5.40 -17.66 -0.01
N GLU A 45 -6.56 -17.48 0.62
CA GLU A 45 -7.11 -18.44 1.58
C GLU A 45 -7.38 -19.80 0.95
N THR A 46 -8.04 -19.82 -0.21
CA THR A 46 -8.35 -21.05 -0.94
C THR A 46 -7.08 -21.83 -1.32
N MET A 47 -6.01 -21.13 -1.66
CA MET A 47 -4.74 -21.72 -2.10
C MET A 47 -3.72 -21.90 -0.95
N GLY A 48 -4.12 -21.69 0.32
CA GLY A 48 -3.27 -21.86 1.49
C GLY A 48 -2.09 -20.87 1.56
N LYS A 49 -2.28 -19.66 1.06
CA LYS A 49 -1.31 -18.56 1.07
C LYS A 49 -1.76 -17.44 2.00
N ARG A 50 -0.93 -16.44 2.18
CA ARG A 50 -1.22 -15.29 3.04
C ARG A 50 -1.42 -14.03 2.20
N ALA A 51 -2.23 -13.09 2.70
CA ALA A 51 -2.47 -11.84 2.01
C ALA A 51 -2.79 -10.69 2.97
N PHE A 52 -2.56 -9.48 2.49
CA PHE A 52 -3.02 -8.25 3.13
C PHE A 52 -4.33 -7.77 2.49
N GLY A 53 -5.25 -7.24 3.32
CA GLY A 53 -6.41 -6.51 2.87
C GLY A 53 -6.08 -5.08 2.47
N TRP A 54 -6.98 -4.44 1.73
CA TRP A 54 -6.84 -3.09 1.20
C TRP A 54 -8.08 -2.25 1.47
N ASP A 55 -7.88 -0.96 1.69
CA ASP A 55 -8.90 0.10 1.85
C ASP A 55 -9.74 0.01 3.13
N SER A 56 -10.13 -1.17 3.54
CA SER A 56 -10.89 -1.45 4.76
C SER A 56 -10.39 -2.71 5.46
N ASP A 57 -10.88 -2.98 6.68
CA ASP A 57 -10.59 -4.24 7.37
C ASP A 57 -11.25 -5.42 6.64
N MET A 58 -10.44 -6.20 5.98
CA MET A 58 -10.86 -7.35 5.18
C MET A 58 -10.76 -8.70 5.91
N THR A 59 -10.54 -8.72 7.22
CA THR A 59 -10.38 -9.97 8.00
C THR A 59 -11.48 -10.99 7.73
N ALA A 60 -12.74 -10.55 7.59
CA ALA A 60 -13.89 -11.44 7.40
C ALA A 60 -13.87 -12.18 6.05
N TYR A 61 -13.11 -11.71 5.07
CA TYR A 61 -13.13 -12.30 3.72
C TYR A 61 -12.11 -13.43 3.49
N GLY A 62 -11.20 -13.61 4.42
CA GLY A 62 -10.20 -14.69 4.38
C GLY A 62 -9.44 -14.77 5.70
N PRO A 63 -10.12 -15.14 6.82
CA PRO A 63 -9.55 -15.03 8.17
C PRO A 63 -8.29 -15.86 8.39
N LYS A 64 -8.10 -16.95 7.63
CA LYS A 64 -6.90 -17.80 7.72
C LYS A 64 -5.73 -17.27 6.88
N ALA A 65 -6.04 -16.54 5.79
CA ALA A 65 -5.03 -15.94 4.92
C ALA A 65 -4.60 -14.54 5.39
N HIS A 66 -5.49 -13.83 6.08
CA HIS A 66 -5.32 -12.43 6.45
C HIS A 66 -4.11 -12.22 7.37
N LEU A 67 -3.24 -11.27 6.99
CA LEU A 67 -2.09 -10.84 7.81
C LEU A 67 -2.33 -9.49 8.49
N GLY A 68 -3.11 -8.64 7.88
CA GLY A 68 -3.48 -7.29 8.29
C GLY A 68 -4.16 -6.59 7.13
N SER A 69 -4.78 -5.44 7.37
CA SER A 69 -5.38 -4.62 6.31
C SER A 69 -4.80 -3.22 6.33
N ALA A 70 -4.32 -2.76 5.18
CA ALA A 70 -4.03 -1.34 4.99
C ALA A 70 -5.36 -0.61 4.76
N ILE A 71 -5.66 0.35 5.61
CA ILE A 71 -6.95 1.07 5.56
C ILE A 71 -6.77 2.53 5.19
N ILE A 72 -7.81 3.10 4.58
CA ILE A 72 -7.99 4.54 4.45
C ILE A 72 -9.06 4.97 5.47
N ASN A 73 -8.66 5.76 6.45
CA ASN A 73 -9.55 6.30 7.47
C ASN A 73 -9.99 7.72 7.05
N TRP A 74 -11.20 7.85 6.59
CA TRP A 74 -11.77 9.10 6.14
C TRP A 74 -12.24 10.02 7.29
N THR A 75 -12.36 9.50 8.51
CA THR A 75 -12.91 10.22 9.66
C THR A 75 -12.18 11.53 9.96
N PRO A 76 -10.83 11.59 10.03
CA PRO A 76 -10.14 12.85 10.31
C PRO A 76 -10.40 13.92 9.25
N TYR A 77 -10.43 13.51 7.97
CA TYR A 77 -10.67 14.44 6.88
C TYR A 77 -12.10 15.00 6.89
N TYR A 78 -13.11 14.13 7.00
CA TYR A 78 -14.49 14.59 7.03
C TYR A 78 -14.78 15.45 8.27
N SER A 79 -14.26 15.07 9.44
CA SER A 79 -14.41 15.88 10.65
C SER A 79 -13.82 17.27 10.49
N LYS A 80 -12.62 17.38 9.88
CA LYS A 80 -11.99 18.65 9.56
C LYS A 80 -12.84 19.46 8.58
N ALA A 81 -13.21 18.88 7.43
CA ALA A 81 -13.92 19.58 6.37
C ALA A 81 -15.30 20.09 6.84
N VAL A 82 -16.05 19.26 7.58
CA VAL A 82 -17.34 19.66 8.15
C VAL A 82 -17.16 20.75 9.23
N GLY A 83 -16.18 20.61 10.11
CA GLY A 83 -15.88 21.63 11.13
C GLY A 83 -15.54 22.97 10.50
N GLU A 84 -14.67 23.01 9.50
CA GLU A 84 -14.31 24.23 8.77
C GLU A 84 -15.51 24.84 8.04
N ALA A 85 -16.38 24.01 7.46
CA ALA A 85 -17.61 24.49 6.80
C ALA A 85 -18.58 25.14 7.80
N LEU A 86 -18.77 24.52 8.97
CA LEU A 86 -19.61 25.09 10.04
C LEU A 86 -19.07 26.41 10.57
N GLU A 87 -17.75 26.59 10.60
CA GLU A 87 -17.09 27.81 11.02
C GLU A 87 -16.96 28.86 9.89
N GLY A 88 -17.42 28.56 8.69
CA GLY A 88 -17.28 29.45 7.52
C GLY A 88 -15.82 29.60 7.03
N LYS A 89 -14.93 28.67 7.40
CA LYS A 89 -13.50 28.70 7.07
C LYS A 89 -13.11 27.72 5.96
N TRP A 90 -14.02 26.85 5.53
CA TRP A 90 -13.70 25.87 4.50
C TRP A 90 -13.30 26.54 3.19
N ALA A 91 -12.23 26.05 2.61
CA ALA A 91 -11.75 26.48 1.30
C ALA A 91 -11.41 25.25 0.46
N THR A 92 -11.58 25.38 -0.86
CA THR A 92 -11.16 24.33 -1.80
C THR A 92 -9.65 24.17 -1.77
N GLY A 93 -9.16 22.94 -1.91
CA GLY A 93 -7.73 22.63 -1.90
C GLY A 93 -7.47 21.14 -2.00
N GLN A 94 -6.20 20.77 -1.89
CA GLN A 94 -5.76 19.38 -1.85
C GLN A 94 -5.30 19.04 -0.44
N SER A 95 -5.62 17.81 0.01
CA SER A 95 -5.10 17.23 1.24
C SER A 95 -4.22 16.03 0.89
N TRP A 96 -2.98 16.04 1.37
CA TRP A 96 -2.02 14.97 1.20
C TRP A 96 -1.68 14.40 2.58
N TRP A 97 -2.52 13.47 3.02
CA TRP A 97 -2.50 12.93 4.37
C TRP A 97 -2.04 11.47 4.37
N GLY A 98 -1.40 11.08 5.47
CA GLY A 98 -0.86 9.74 5.66
C GLY A 98 -1.09 9.22 7.08
N VAL A 99 -0.14 8.43 7.55
CA VAL A 99 -0.15 7.84 8.90
C VAL A 99 -0.09 8.93 9.97
N LYS A 100 0.61 10.02 9.73
CA LYS A 100 0.76 11.14 10.67
C LYS A 100 -0.59 11.77 11.01
N GLU A 101 -1.43 11.99 10.03
CA GLU A 101 -2.76 12.58 10.19
C GLU A 101 -3.82 11.54 10.59
N GLY A 102 -3.46 10.26 10.67
CA GLY A 102 -4.38 9.17 10.96
C GLY A 102 -5.29 8.79 9.78
N ALA A 103 -4.95 9.21 8.55
CA ALA A 103 -5.69 8.88 7.35
C ALA A 103 -5.36 7.49 6.80
N ILE A 104 -4.18 6.97 7.10
CA ILE A 104 -3.73 5.63 6.69
C ILE A 104 -3.21 4.88 7.90
N ASP A 105 -3.54 3.61 8.03
CA ASP A 105 -2.95 2.70 9.02
C ASP A 105 -2.97 1.26 8.51
N LEU A 106 -2.24 0.38 9.21
CA LEU A 106 -2.31 -1.07 9.08
C LEU A 106 -3.00 -1.63 10.32
N VAL A 107 -4.15 -2.26 10.16
CA VAL A 107 -5.00 -2.74 11.26
C VAL A 107 -5.17 -4.26 11.23
N SER A 108 -5.75 -4.79 12.30
CA SER A 108 -6.18 -6.19 12.42
C SER A 108 -5.07 -7.20 12.10
N LEU A 109 -3.88 -6.96 12.65
CA LEU A 109 -2.76 -7.89 12.47
C LEU A 109 -3.11 -9.28 12.99
N ALA A 110 -2.82 -10.29 12.18
CA ALA A 110 -3.02 -11.69 12.56
C ALA A 110 -2.23 -12.04 13.83
N ALA A 111 -2.81 -12.93 14.65
CA ALA A 111 -2.23 -13.31 15.93
C ALA A 111 -0.86 -13.98 15.77
N ASP A 112 -0.69 -14.72 14.69
CA ASP A 112 0.52 -15.48 14.35
C ASP A 112 1.64 -14.67 13.67
N VAL A 113 1.45 -13.35 13.48
CA VAL A 113 2.54 -12.48 13.02
C VAL A 113 3.63 -12.46 14.10
N PRO A 114 4.90 -12.75 13.74
CA PRO A 114 5.99 -12.83 14.69
C PRO A 114 6.18 -11.57 15.54
N PRO A 115 6.55 -11.69 16.83
CA PRO A 115 6.73 -10.54 17.73
C PRO A 115 7.73 -9.50 17.18
N GLU A 116 8.81 -9.95 16.55
CA GLU A 116 9.81 -9.07 15.96
C GLU A 116 9.24 -8.25 14.78
N ALA A 117 8.34 -8.86 13.98
CA ALA A 117 7.67 -8.15 12.90
C ALA A 117 6.68 -7.10 13.45
N LYS A 118 5.95 -7.42 14.53
CA LYS A 118 5.08 -6.46 15.23
C LYS A 118 5.89 -5.31 15.81
N ALA A 119 7.00 -5.59 16.49
CA ALA A 119 7.87 -4.56 17.05
C ALA A 119 8.42 -3.63 15.97
N LYS A 120 8.84 -4.20 14.80
CA LYS A 120 9.31 -3.39 13.67
C LYS A 120 8.21 -2.54 13.06
N LEU A 121 6.99 -3.05 12.95
CA LEU A 121 5.84 -2.28 12.51
C LEU A 121 5.56 -1.11 13.44
N ASP A 122 5.60 -1.34 14.76
CA ASP A 122 5.35 -0.29 15.75
C ASP A 122 6.43 0.80 15.72
N GLU A 123 7.71 0.42 15.54
CA GLU A 123 8.82 1.36 15.32
C GLU A 123 8.55 2.25 14.09
N VAL A 124 8.23 1.62 12.94
CA VAL A 124 7.98 2.34 11.69
C VAL A 124 6.75 3.25 11.83
N ARG A 125 5.66 2.74 12.42
CA ARG A 125 4.45 3.52 12.67
C ARG A 125 4.72 4.75 13.56
N ALA A 126 5.48 4.57 14.63
CA ALA A 126 5.88 5.66 15.51
C ALA A 126 6.72 6.70 14.76
N GLY A 127 7.68 6.26 13.95
CA GLY A 127 8.51 7.14 13.12
C GLY A 127 7.71 7.92 12.07
N LEU A 128 6.74 7.28 11.43
CA LEU A 128 5.83 7.94 10.47
C LEU A 128 4.96 9.00 11.16
N LYS A 129 4.39 8.67 12.32
CA LYS A 129 3.60 9.63 13.12
C LYS A 129 4.41 10.83 13.59
N ALA A 130 5.65 10.59 13.98
CA ALA A 130 6.58 11.66 14.40
C ALA A 130 7.19 12.44 13.23
N GLY A 131 7.02 11.96 11.98
CA GLY A 131 7.69 12.54 10.80
C GLY A 131 9.21 12.31 10.76
N SER A 132 9.71 11.38 11.56
CA SER A 132 11.14 11.03 11.61
C SER A 132 11.53 9.85 10.72
N TYR A 133 10.56 9.14 10.16
CA TYR A 133 10.78 8.03 9.24
C TYR A 133 10.41 8.44 7.82
N ALA A 134 11.39 8.39 6.93
CA ALA A 134 11.20 8.64 5.50
C ALA A 134 11.17 7.30 4.75
N ILE A 135 10.04 6.98 4.12
CA ILE A 135 9.87 5.76 3.31
C ILE A 135 10.77 5.83 2.07
N TRP A 136 10.73 6.95 1.37
CA TRP A 136 11.45 7.20 0.13
C TRP A 136 12.70 8.04 0.40
N LYS A 137 13.76 7.37 0.83
CA LYS A 137 15.07 7.99 1.10
C LYS A 137 16.13 7.27 0.28
N GLY A 138 17.04 8.06 -0.31
CA GLY A 138 18.17 7.54 -1.07
C GLY A 138 19.32 7.00 -0.19
N PRO A 139 20.23 6.22 -0.79
CA PRO A 139 20.27 5.98 -2.24
C PRO A 139 19.18 5.01 -2.70
N LEU A 140 18.47 5.36 -3.76
CA LEU A 140 17.42 4.54 -4.34
C LEU A 140 17.67 4.33 -5.83
N LEU A 141 17.64 3.08 -6.25
CA LEU A 141 17.77 2.69 -7.66
C LEU A 141 16.41 2.22 -8.19
N ASP A 142 16.13 2.51 -9.45
CA ASP A 142 15.06 1.85 -10.16
C ASP A 142 15.43 0.40 -10.54
N ASN A 143 14.51 -0.35 -11.12
CA ASN A 143 14.74 -1.75 -11.49
C ASN A 143 15.62 -1.91 -12.74
N THR A 144 16.04 -0.83 -13.38
CA THR A 144 17.06 -0.83 -14.45
C THR A 144 18.48 -0.59 -13.89
N GLY A 145 18.58 -0.18 -12.62
CA GLY A 145 19.82 0.15 -11.95
C GLY A 145 20.17 1.64 -11.99
N LYS A 146 19.30 2.50 -12.52
CA LYS A 146 19.48 3.96 -12.53
C LYS A 146 19.21 4.52 -11.13
N GLU A 147 20.08 5.39 -10.63
CA GLU A 147 19.85 6.12 -9.39
C GLU A 147 18.74 7.17 -9.58
N VAL A 148 17.71 7.10 -8.74
CA VAL A 148 16.54 7.99 -8.77
C VAL A 148 16.47 8.89 -7.54
N LEU A 149 17.10 8.51 -6.43
CA LEU A 149 17.38 9.35 -5.28
C LEU A 149 18.83 9.14 -4.86
N THR A 150 19.57 10.21 -4.72
CA THR A 150 20.96 10.18 -4.24
C THR A 150 21.02 9.92 -2.73
N LYS A 151 22.23 9.64 -2.21
CA LYS A 151 22.43 9.39 -0.79
C LYS A 151 21.83 10.53 0.06
N ASP A 152 21.07 10.15 1.08
CA ASP A 152 20.38 11.01 2.05
C ASP A 152 19.28 11.94 1.47
N GLN A 153 19.05 11.94 0.17
CA GLN A 153 17.93 12.63 -0.44
C GLN A 153 16.62 11.98 -0.01
N VAL A 154 15.66 12.80 0.44
CA VAL A 154 14.28 12.37 0.75
C VAL A 154 13.38 12.84 -0.37
N ALA A 155 12.50 11.96 -0.84
CA ALA A 155 11.50 12.30 -1.85
C ALA A 155 10.50 13.31 -1.30
N ASP A 156 10.22 14.33 -2.08
CA ASP A 156 9.13 15.28 -1.85
C ASP A 156 7.84 14.83 -2.57
N ASP A 157 6.74 15.55 -2.33
CA ASP A 157 5.44 15.22 -2.94
C ASP A 157 5.47 15.33 -4.47
N LYS A 158 6.29 16.23 -5.02
CA LYS A 158 6.47 16.39 -6.46
C LYS A 158 7.14 15.15 -7.06
N PHE A 159 8.17 14.63 -6.41
CA PHE A 159 8.82 13.39 -6.81
C PHE A 159 7.84 12.22 -6.72
N LEU A 160 7.10 12.09 -5.61
CA LEU A 160 6.15 11.01 -5.39
C LEU A 160 5.01 11.02 -6.42
N GLY A 161 4.49 12.18 -6.77
CA GLY A 161 3.47 12.34 -7.82
C GLY A 161 3.96 12.02 -9.23
N GLY A 162 5.28 11.98 -9.45
CA GLY A 162 5.91 11.67 -10.73
C GLY A 162 6.49 10.26 -10.86
N VAL A 163 6.34 9.40 -9.85
CA VAL A 163 6.91 8.04 -9.88
C VAL A 163 6.25 7.21 -10.99
N ASN A 164 7.06 6.77 -11.95
CA ASN A 164 6.65 5.96 -13.10
C ASN A 164 7.62 4.80 -13.37
N PHE A 165 8.30 4.33 -12.36
CA PHE A 165 9.28 3.24 -12.40
C PHE A 165 9.07 2.28 -11.24
N PHE A 166 9.60 1.07 -11.36
CA PHE A 166 9.74 0.16 -10.24
C PHE A 166 11.11 0.33 -9.59
N VAL A 167 11.18 0.16 -8.27
CA VAL A 167 12.46 0.16 -7.55
C VAL A 167 13.21 -1.16 -7.76
N LYS A 168 14.51 -1.14 -7.53
CA LYS A 168 15.37 -2.33 -7.59
C LYS A 168 14.80 -3.46 -6.72
N GLY A 169 14.69 -4.65 -7.27
CA GLY A 169 14.14 -5.85 -6.61
C GLY A 169 12.67 -6.11 -6.97
N VAL A 170 12.01 -5.20 -7.68
CA VAL A 170 10.66 -5.40 -8.24
C VAL A 170 10.79 -5.85 -9.69
N GLU A 171 10.19 -6.98 -10.03
CA GLU A 171 10.16 -7.53 -11.40
C GLU A 171 8.94 -7.02 -12.16
N GLY A 172 9.12 -6.61 -13.40
CA GLY A 172 8.06 -6.16 -14.29
C GLY A 172 8.33 -4.79 -14.91
N LYS A 173 7.32 -4.28 -15.61
CA LYS A 173 7.31 -2.94 -16.22
C LYS A 173 6.06 -2.20 -15.78
N VAL A 174 6.18 -0.89 -15.58
CA VAL A 174 5.02 -0.03 -15.34
C VAL A 174 4.21 0.07 -16.64
N PRO A 175 2.88 -0.16 -16.62
CA PRO A 175 2.05 -0.01 -17.79
C PRO A 175 2.14 1.41 -18.37
N GLY A 176 2.20 1.54 -19.70
CA GLY A 176 2.26 2.83 -20.39
C GLY A 176 3.62 3.54 -20.32
N GLY A 177 4.68 2.92 -19.81
CA GLY A 177 6.01 3.49 -19.66
C GLY A 177 6.79 3.70 -20.97
N GLU A 178 6.30 3.24 -22.10
CA GLU A 178 6.85 3.56 -23.42
C GLU A 178 6.07 4.76 -24.01
N LYS A 179 6.44 5.98 -23.61
CA LYS A 179 6.14 7.13 -24.48
C LYS A 179 6.98 6.97 -25.73
N LYS A 180 6.30 6.75 -26.87
CA LYS A 180 6.88 6.88 -28.20
C LYS A 180 7.50 8.26 -28.41
#